data_211167ba28d7616c4010132f5088e5d2
#
_entry.id   211167ba28d7616c4010132f5088e5d2
#
_cell.length_a   1.000
_cell.length_b   1.000
_cell.length_c   1.000
_cell.angle_alpha   90.00
_cell.angle_beta   90.00
_cell.angle_gamma   90.00
#
_symmetry.space_group_name_H-M   'P 1'
#
loop_
_entity.id
_entity.type
_entity.pdbx_description
1 polymer ?
#
loop_
_entity_poly.entity_id
_entity_poly.type
_entity_poly.pdbx_seq_one_letter_code
_entity_poly.pdbx_strand_id
1 'polypeptide(L)'
;CGVVASIALVGQVAGMIACLTGFFAPFPSFTLTLPGIAGIILSIGMGVDANVITSERIKEELRNGKTLDGAIDSGFQRTFSAIFDGNITMVIVAIILMGAFGPPQSIFNSLLSPIFRWFGPSATGAIYSFGFTLIVGVIFNFIMGVTASRLMLKSVSKFKPFKKPWLYGGAK
;
A
#
# COMPACT_ATOMS: atom_id res chain seq x y z
N CYS A 1 8.37 5.30 -15.92
CA CYS A 1 7.92 4.91 -14.57
C CYS A 1 6.58 5.58 -14.18
N GLY A 2 6.42 6.90 -14.39
CA GLY A 2 5.23 7.65 -13.91
C GLY A 2 3.88 7.10 -14.38
N VAL A 3 3.73 6.77 -15.66
CA VAL A 3 2.47 6.21 -16.20
C VAL A 3 2.10 4.90 -15.52
N VAL A 4 3.07 4.01 -15.31
CA VAL A 4 2.83 2.74 -14.61
C VAL A 4 2.44 2.98 -13.15
N ALA A 5 3.10 3.92 -12.49
CA ALA A 5 2.76 4.31 -11.12
C ALA A 5 1.33 4.89 -11.02
N SER A 6 0.92 5.71 -11.99
CA SER A 6 -0.45 6.25 -12.04
C SER A 6 -1.51 5.15 -12.23
N ILE A 7 -1.25 4.19 -13.10
CA ILE A 7 -2.16 3.05 -13.33
C ILE A 7 -2.25 2.19 -12.06
N ALA A 8 -1.12 1.91 -11.43
CA ALA A 8 -1.09 1.15 -10.17
C ALA A 8 -1.86 1.86 -9.05
N LEU A 9 -1.72 3.19 -8.96
CA LEU A 9 -2.44 4.00 -7.99
C LEU A 9 -3.96 3.97 -8.21
N VAL A 10 -4.41 4.14 -9.46
CA VAL A 10 -5.84 4.03 -9.81
C VAL A 10 -6.36 2.64 -9.44
N GLY A 11 -5.61 1.58 -9.75
CA GLY A 11 -5.94 0.21 -9.36
C GLY A 11 -6.02 0.02 -7.84
N GLN A 12 -5.10 0.63 -7.09
CA GLN A 12 -5.13 0.61 -5.63
C GLN A 12 -6.39 1.27 -5.07
N VAL A 13 -6.72 2.46 -5.54
CA VAL A 13 -7.92 3.21 -5.10
C VAL A 13 -9.19 2.45 -5.45
N ALA A 14 -9.30 1.96 -6.69
CA ALA A 14 -10.46 1.19 -7.13
C ALA A 14 -10.64 -0.12 -6.33
N GLY A 15 -9.56 -0.86 -6.09
CA GLY A 15 -9.58 -2.08 -5.29
C GLY A 15 -9.97 -1.81 -3.84
N MET A 16 -9.46 -0.73 -3.26
CA MET A 16 -9.78 -0.32 -1.90
C MET A 16 -11.26 0.06 -1.75
N ILE A 17 -11.80 0.85 -2.68
CA ILE A 17 -13.22 1.21 -2.70
C ILE A 17 -14.08 -0.06 -2.87
N ALA A 18 -13.73 -0.95 -3.80
CA ALA A 18 -14.44 -2.20 -4.00
C ALA A 18 -14.46 -3.08 -2.74
N CYS A 19 -13.34 -3.12 -2.00
CA CYS A 19 -13.27 -3.86 -0.74
C CYS A 19 -14.17 -3.24 0.34
N LEU A 20 -14.16 -1.91 0.47
CA LEU A 20 -14.94 -1.18 1.48
C LEU A 20 -16.44 -1.21 1.20
N THR A 21 -16.85 -1.25 -0.07
CA THR A 21 -18.27 -1.36 -0.48
C THR A 21 -18.82 -2.78 -0.32
N GLY A 22 -18.01 -3.76 0.11
CA GLY A 22 -18.44 -5.15 0.28
C GLY A 22 -18.58 -5.91 -1.04
N PHE A 23 -17.96 -5.44 -2.11
CA PHE A 23 -17.96 -6.15 -3.41
C PHE A 23 -17.34 -7.56 -3.29
N PHE A 24 -16.36 -7.72 -2.41
CA PHE A 24 -15.77 -9.02 -2.11
C PHE A 24 -16.54 -9.68 -0.97
N ALA A 25 -17.20 -10.80 -1.23
CA ALA A 25 -18.08 -11.54 -0.32
C ALA A 25 -17.57 -11.78 1.13
N PRO A 26 -16.27 -11.93 1.43
CA PRO A 26 -15.80 -12.13 2.80
C PRO A 26 -15.76 -10.86 3.65
N PHE A 27 -15.89 -9.66 3.04
CA PHE A 27 -15.82 -8.41 3.77
C PHE A 27 -17.21 -7.80 3.93
N PRO A 28 -17.66 -7.54 5.19
CA PRO A 28 -18.91 -6.84 5.41
C PRO A 28 -18.80 -5.41 4.86
N SER A 29 -19.90 -4.90 4.30
CA SER A 29 -19.98 -3.50 3.89
C SER A 29 -19.71 -2.58 5.09
N PHE A 30 -18.73 -1.72 4.96
CA PHE A 30 -18.33 -0.79 6.02
C PHE A 30 -18.98 0.56 5.81
N THR A 31 -19.56 1.12 6.87
CA THR A 31 -20.02 2.52 6.84
C THR A 31 -18.80 3.44 6.78
N LEU A 32 -18.73 4.24 5.72
CA LEU A 32 -17.64 5.19 5.53
C LEU A 32 -17.74 6.31 6.56
N THR A 33 -16.86 6.27 7.55
CA THR A 33 -16.75 7.30 8.58
C THR A 33 -15.70 8.33 8.20
N LEU A 34 -15.73 9.51 8.80
CA LEU A 34 -14.75 10.56 8.56
C LEU A 34 -13.30 10.09 8.80
N PRO A 35 -12.97 9.38 9.90
CA PRO A 35 -11.66 8.75 10.06
C PRO A 35 -11.38 7.66 9.03
N GLY A 36 -12.39 6.92 8.57
CA GLY A 36 -12.24 5.94 7.49
C GLY A 36 -11.76 6.60 6.18
N ILE A 37 -12.33 7.76 5.82
CA ILE A 37 -11.87 8.55 4.67
C ILE A 37 -10.42 9.00 4.87
N ALA A 38 -10.05 9.46 6.05
CA ALA A 38 -8.66 9.82 6.36
C ALA A 38 -7.70 8.63 6.18
N GLY A 39 -8.11 7.41 6.56
CA GLY A 39 -7.35 6.18 6.33
C GLY A 39 -7.16 5.88 4.83
N ILE A 40 -8.19 6.12 4.01
CA ILE A 40 -8.08 5.99 2.55
C ILE A 40 -7.03 6.95 1.99
N ILE A 41 -7.12 8.24 2.35
CA ILE A 41 -6.18 9.27 1.88
C ILE A 41 -4.75 8.93 2.29
N LEU A 42 -4.56 8.50 3.53
CA LEU A 42 -3.24 8.09 4.04
C LEU A 42 -2.69 6.89 3.26
N SER A 43 -3.52 5.88 2.98
CA SER A 43 -3.13 4.70 2.20
C SER A 43 -2.75 5.04 0.76
N ILE A 44 -3.44 6.00 0.14
CA ILE A 44 -3.09 6.51 -1.19
C ILE A 44 -1.72 7.17 -1.14
N GLY A 45 -1.45 8.01 -0.13
CA GLY A 45 -0.16 8.63 0.09
C GLY A 45 0.98 7.61 0.16
N MET A 46 0.82 6.56 0.96
CA MET A 46 1.81 5.49 1.06
C MET A 46 2.04 4.75 -0.27
N GLY A 47 0.99 4.56 -1.07
CA GLY A 47 1.09 3.95 -2.39
C GLY A 47 1.88 4.81 -3.38
N VAL A 48 1.69 6.13 -3.33
CA VAL A 48 2.49 7.09 -4.11
C VAL A 48 3.95 7.02 -3.69
N ASP A 49 4.23 7.09 -2.39
CA ASP A 49 5.61 7.06 -1.85
C ASP A 49 6.35 5.78 -2.26
N ALA A 50 5.71 4.62 -2.17
CA ALA A 50 6.28 3.35 -2.59
C ALA A 50 6.70 3.36 -4.08
N ASN A 51 5.86 3.92 -4.94
CA ASN A 51 6.15 4.04 -6.37
C ASN A 51 7.25 5.07 -6.66
N VAL A 52 7.28 6.19 -5.93
CA VAL A 52 8.32 7.24 -6.06
C VAL A 52 9.67 6.68 -5.63
N ILE A 53 9.78 6.08 -4.45
CA ILE A 53 11.03 5.50 -3.95
C ILE A 53 11.55 4.44 -4.93
N THR A 54 10.66 3.57 -5.43
CA THR A 54 11.04 2.54 -6.39
C THR A 54 11.56 3.15 -7.70
N SER A 55 10.90 4.16 -8.24
CA SER A 55 11.34 4.80 -9.48
C SER A 55 12.66 5.54 -9.33
N GLU A 56 12.91 6.19 -8.19
CA GLU A 56 14.20 6.82 -7.91
C GLU A 56 15.35 5.79 -7.81
N ARG A 57 15.10 4.66 -7.16
CA ARG A 57 16.09 3.56 -7.10
C ARG A 57 16.38 2.97 -8.47
N ILE A 58 15.39 2.79 -9.32
CA ILE A 58 15.60 2.34 -10.70
C ILE A 58 16.47 3.34 -11.47
N LYS A 59 16.21 4.66 -11.34
CA LYS A 59 17.04 5.69 -11.95
C LYS A 59 18.47 5.68 -11.45
N GLU A 60 18.67 5.51 -10.15
CA GLU A 60 20.00 5.38 -9.54
C GLU A 60 20.78 4.20 -10.13
N GLU A 61 20.16 3.03 -10.22
CA GLU A 61 20.78 1.83 -10.79
C GLU A 61 21.09 1.97 -12.29
N LEU A 62 20.25 2.70 -13.04
CA LEU A 62 20.51 3.03 -14.44
C LEU A 62 21.71 3.99 -14.59
N ARG A 63 21.84 4.98 -13.71
CA ARG A 63 23.00 5.90 -13.70
C ARG A 63 24.30 5.19 -13.33
N ASN A 64 24.22 4.13 -12.54
CA ASN A 64 25.34 3.25 -12.20
C ASN A 64 25.74 2.29 -13.34
N GLY A 65 25.12 2.43 -14.52
CA GLY A 65 25.50 1.68 -15.73
C GLY A 65 24.86 0.30 -15.85
N LYS A 66 23.87 -0.04 -15.03
CA LYS A 66 23.12 -1.31 -15.17
C LYS A 66 22.23 -1.31 -16.41
N THR A 67 22.00 -2.49 -16.96
CA THR A 67 21.00 -2.69 -18.00
C THR A 67 19.61 -2.36 -17.47
N LEU A 68 18.66 -1.99 -18.34
CA LEU A 68 17.28 -1.62 -17.93
C LEU A 68 16.61 -2.72 -17.09
N ASP A 69 16.70 -3.96 -17.54
CA ASP A 69 16.10 -5.09 -16.81
C ASP A 69 16.79 -5.32 -15.46
N GLY A 70 18.12 -5.21 -15.40
CA GLY A 70 18.90 -5.31 -14.18
C GLY A 70 18.63 -4.17 -13.20
N ALA A 71 18.42 -2.94 -13.70
CA ALA A 71 18.09 -1.78 -12.90
C ALA A 71 16.68 -1.89 -12.30
N ILE A 72 15.70 -2.40 -13.06
CA ILE A 72 14.35 -2.65 -12.57
C ILE A 72 14.38 -3.70 -11.45
N ASP A 73 14.99 -4.85 -11.68
CA ASP A 73 15.04 -5.92 -10.66
C ASP A 73 15.78 -5.48 -9.39
N SER A 74 16.95 -4.83 -9.53
CA SER A 74 17.72 -4.33 -8.39
C SER A 74 16.98 -3.21 -7.65
N GLY A 75 16.33 -2.29 -8.38
CA GLY A 75 15.56 -1.20 -7.80
C GLY A 75 14.42 -1.72 -6.92
N PHE A 76 13.62 -2.66 -7.44
CA PHE A 76 12.56 -3.28 -6.64
C PHE A 76 13.08 -4.06 -5.44
N GLN A 77 14.14 -4.83 -5.60
CA GLN A 77 14.70 -5.63 -4.51
C GLN A 77 15.20 -4.76 -3.36
N ARG A 78 15.89 -3.65 -3.66
CA ARG A 78 16.38 -2.73 -2.64
C ARG A 78 15.28 -1.93 -1.96
N THR A 79 14.24 -1.57 -2.72
CA THR A 79 13.13 -0.77 -2.21
C THR A 79 12.15 -1.62 -1.39
N PHE A 80 12.05 -2.92 -1.68
CA PHE A 80 11.10 -3.81 -1.02
C PHE A 80 11.23 -3.79 0.51
N SER A 81 12.45 -3.87 1.04
CA SER A 81 12.69 -3.82 2.48
C SER A 81 12.17 -2.52 3.10
N ALA A 82 12.48 -1.38 2.50
CA ALA A 82 12.04 -0.08 3.00
C ALA A 82 10.50 0.08 2.98
N ILE A 83 9.86 -0.37 1.89
CA ILE A 83 8.39 -0.36 1.80
C ILE A 83 7.78 -1.31 2.82
N PHE A 84 8.37 -2.49 3.01
CA PHE A 84 7.89 -3.47 3.97
C PHE A 84 7.97 -2.94 5.39
N ASP A 85 9.11 -2.38 5.80
CA ASP A 85 9.32 -1.84 7.14
C ASP A 85 8.34 -0.69 7.46
N GLY A 86 8.14 0.23 6.50
CA GLY A 86 7.17 1.32 6.64
C GLY A 86 5.74 0.81 6.79
N ASN A 87 5.35 -0.18 5.99
CA ASN A 87 4.00 -0.74 6.03
C ASN A 87 3.74 -1.60 7.27
N ILE A 88 4.75 -2.30 7.81
CA ILE A 88 4.63 -3.03 9.10
C ILE A 88 4.23 -2.08 10.22
N THR A 89 4.87 -0.91 10.29
CA THR A 89 4.52 0.09 11.30
C THR A 89 3.05 0.48 11.22
N MET A 90 2.54 0.69 10.02
CA MET A 90 1.11 1.01 9.80
C MET A 90 0.17 -0.13 10.17
N VAL A 91 0.57 -1.37 9.90
CA VAL A 91 -0.19 -2.56 10.33
C VAL A 91 -0.28 -2.64 11.85
N ILE A 92 0.84 -2.41 12.55
CA ILE A 92 0.86 -2.39 14.02
C ILE A 92 -0.08 -1.31 14.56
N VAL A 93 -0.01 -0.09 14.04
CA VAL A 93 -0.90 1.01 14.43
C VAL A 93 -2.36 0.64 14.18
N ALA A 94 -2.68 0.09 13.02
CA ALA A 94 -4.04 -0.33 12.67
C ALA A 94 -4.58 -1.43 13.60
N ILE A 95 -3.75 -2.42 13.94
CA ILE A 95 -4.12 -3.49 14.89
C ILE A 95 -4.40 -2.90 16.27
N ILE A 96 -3.56 -1.98 16.75
CA ILE A 96 -3.76 -1.30 18.03
C ILE A 96 -5.08 -0.52 18.03
N LEU A 97 -5.35 0.26 16.98
CA LEU A 97 -6.59 1.03 16.85
C LEU A 97 -7.82 0.13 16.80
N MET A 98 -7.77 -0.96 16.04
CA MET A 98 -8.87 -1.91 15.95
C MET A 98 -9.06 -2.70 17.26
N GLY A 99 -7.99 -3.00 17.97
CA GLY A 99 -8.04 -3.69 19.27
C GLY A 99 -8.55 -2.79 20.39
N ALA A 100 -8.11 -1.53 20.43
CA ALA A 100 -8.50 -0.58 21.48
C ALA A 100 -9.95 -0.07 21.32
N PHE A 101 -10.42 0.14 20.07
CA PHE A 101 -11.69 0.78 19.76
C PHE A 101 -12.67 -0.10 18.98
N GLY A 102 -12.35 -1.38 18.84
CA GLY A 102 -13.18 -2.34 18.12
C GLY A 102 -14.37 -2.86 18.96
N PRO A 103 -15.40 -3.42 18.28
CA PRO A 103 -16.50 -4.07 18.97
C PRO A 103 -15.99 -5.26 19.78
N PRO A 104 -16.63 -5.58 20.95
CA PRO A 104 -16.17 -6.62 21.87
C PRO A 104 -16.08 -8.02 21.25
N GLN A 105 -16.78 -8.25 20.16
CA GLN A 105 -16.78 -9.52 19.42
C GLN A 105 -15.70 -9.60 18.32
N SER A 106 -14.91 -8.55 18.14
CA SER A 106 -13.79 -8.53 17.20
C SER A 106 -12.65 -9.40 17.68
N ILE A 107 -12.05 -10.19 16.78
CA ILE A 107 -10.87 -11.02 17.05
C ILE A 107 -9.73 -10.15 17.61
N PHE A 108 -9.56 -8.94 17.09
CA PHE A 108 -8.54 -7.99 17.53
C PHE A 108 -8.79 -7.48 18.94
N ASN A 109 -10.05 -7.22 19.31
CA ASN A 109 -10.41 -6.82 20.67
C ASN A 109 -10.17 -7.99 21.65
N SER A 110 -10.55 -9.21 21.30
CA SER A 110 -10.33 -10.39 22.13
C SER A 110 -8.84 -10.66 22.39
N LEU A 111 -7.98 -10.46 21.37
CA LEU A 111 -6.54 -10.68 21.48
C LEU A 111 -5.85 -9.60 22.32
N LEU A 112 -6.29 -8.35 22.18
CA LEU A 112 -5.69 -7.21 22.87
C LEU A 112 -6.43 -6.79 24.15
N SER A 113 -7.56 -7.44 24.48
CA SER A 113 -8.35 -7.16 25.68
C SER A 113 -7.56 -7.14 26.99
N PRO A 114 -6.56 -8.01 27.23
CA PRO A 114 -5.78 -7.94 28.46
C PRO A 114 -4.94 -6.66 28.59
N ILE A 115 -4.53 -6.06 27.45
CA ILE A 115 -3.73 -4.84 27.40
C ILE A 115 -4.61 -3.60 27.50
N PHE A 116 -5.77 -3.59 26.79
CA PHE A 116 -6.63 -2.43 26.67
C PHE A 116 -7.81 -2.41 27.66
N ARG A 117 -7.92 -3.39 28.55
CA ARG A 117 -8.97 -3.46 29.60
C ARG A 117 -9.04 -2.22 30.49
N TRP A 118 -7.93 -1.47 30.58
CA TRP A 118 -7.85 -0.22 31.32
C TRP A 118 -8.57 0.96 30.62
N PHE A 119 -8.72 0.93 29.30
CA PHE A 119 -9.25 2.06 28.52
C PHE A 119 -10.79 2.13 28.46
N GLY A 120 -11.50 1.22 29.11
CA GLY A 120 -12.98 1.21 29.11
C GLY A 120 -13.61 0.99 27.71
N PRO A 121 -14.91 0.75 27.64
CA PRO A 121 -15.60 0.57 26.36
C PRO A 121 -15.74 1.92 25.64
N SER A 122 -14.74 2.31 24.88
CA SER A 122 -14.82 3.48 24.00
C SER A 122 -15.60 3.09 22.75
N ALA A 123 -16.88 3.40 22.76
CA ALA A 123 -17.82 3.15 21.67
C ALA A 123 -17.57 4.10 20.48
N THR A 124 -16.45 4.02 19.80
CA THR A 124 -16.27 4.77 18.56
C THR A 124 -15.90 3.85 17.42
N GLY A 125 -16.90 3.23 16.81
CA GLY A 125 -16.77 2.51 15.55
C GLY A 125 -16.09 3.32 14.43
N ALA A 126 -16.00 4.64 14.60
CA ALA A 126 -15.28 5.55 13.75
C ALA A 126 -13.76 5.28 13.73
N ILE A 127 -13.11 5.08 14.88
CA ILE A 127 -11.67 4.79 14.98
C ILE A 127 -11.38 3.37 14.51
N TYR A 128 -12.27 2.43 14.79
CA TYR A 128 -12.19 1.08 14.24
C TYR A 128 -12.21 1.10 12.71
N SER A 129 -13.09 1.89 12.10
CA SER A 129 -13.13 2.08 10.65
C SER A 129 -11.81 2.61 10.10
N PHE A 130 -11.16 3.54 10.81
CA PHE A 130 -9.83 4.03 10.42
C PHE A 130 -8.77 2.92 10.41
N GLY A 131 -8.70 2.13 11.48
CA GLY A 131 -7.78 0.98 11.53
C GLY A 131 -8.05 -0.03 10.42
N PHE A 132 -9.31 -0.33 10.13
CA PHE A 132 -9.70 -1.26 9.07
C PHE A 132 -9.30 -0.73 7.68
N THR A 133 -9.56 0.54 7.37
CA THR A 133 -9.16 1.14 6.08
C THR A 133 -7.65 1.18 5.91
N LEU A 134 -6.89 1.37 6.99
CA LEU A 134 -5.42 1.27 6.95
C LEU A 134 -4.94 -0.13 6.58
N ILE A 135 -5.48 -1.18 7.19
CA ILE A 135 -5.09 -2.57 6.86
C ILE A 135 -5.41 -2.88 5.40
N VAL A 136 -6.62 -2.57 4.96
CA VAL A 136 -7.03 -2.76 3.57
C VAL A 136 -6.11 -1.98 2.63
N GLY A 137 -5.79 -0.73 2.97
CA GLY A 137 -4.89 0.11 2.20
C GLY A 137 -3.48 -0.45 2.08
N VAL A 138 -2.91 -0.97 3.17
CA VAL A 138 -1.59 -1.63 3.16
C VAL A 138 -1.60 -2.86 2.26
N ILE A 139 -2.64 -3.71 2.35
CA ILE A 139 -2.77 -4.90 1.50
C ILE A 139 -2.79 -4.49 0.03
N PHE A 140 -3.62 -3.52 -0.35
CA PHE A 140 -3.68 -3.05 -1.74
C PHE A 140 -2.40 -2.34 -2.18
N ASN A 141 -1.69 -1.66 -1.27
CA ASN A 141 -0.39 -1.08 -1.57
C ASN A 141 0.63 -2.16 -1.95
N PHE A 142 0.69 -3.29 -1.24
CA PHE A 142 1.55 -4.41 -1.64
C PHE A 142 1.14 -5.04 -2.96
N ILE A 143 -0.15 -5.27 -3.18
CA ILE A 143 -0.64 -5.92 -4.40
C ILE A 143 -0.42 -4.99 -5.61
N MET A 144 -0.86 -3.74 -5.53
CA MET A 144 -0.83 -2.82 -6.66
C MET A 144 0.44 -1.97 -6.72
N GLY A 145 0.88 -1.42 -5.58
CA GLY A 145 2.06 -0.56 -5.52
C GLY A 145 3.37 -1.31 -5.77
N VAL A 146 3.50 -2.52 -5.25
CA VAL A 146 4.75 -3.29 -5.39
C VAL A 146 4.63 -4.34 -6.48
N THR A 147 3.67 -5.26 -6.37
CA THR A 147 3.59 -6.44 -7.25
C THR A 147 3.14 -6.06 -8.65
N ALA A 148 2.01 -5.34 -8.79
CA ALA A 148 1.49 -4.95 -10.09
C ALA A 148 2.42 -3.96 -10.80
N SER A 149 2.96 -2.96 -10.08
CA SER A 149 3.94 -2.02 -10.64
C SER A 149 5.18 -2.72 -11.18
N ARG A 150 5.71 -3.71 -10.45
CA ARG A 150 6.86 -4.51 -10.91
C ARG A 150 6.55 -5.27 -12.18
N LEU A 151 5.42 -5.98 -12.22
CA LEU A 151 5.00 -6.76 -13.38
C LEU A 151 4.73 -5.86 -14.60
N MET A 152 4.07 -4.72 -14.41
CA MET A 152 3.82 -3.75 -15.47
C MET A 152 5.11 -3.16 -16.02
N LEU A 153 6.03 -2.69 -15.17
CA LEU A 153 7.33 -2.17 -15.61
C LEU A 153 8.13 -3.21 -16.37
N LYS A 154 8.15 -4.45 -15.88
CA LYS A 154 8.85 -5.56 -16.53
C LYS A 154 8.21 -5.95 -17.87
N SER A 155 6.88 -5.83 -18.00
CA SER A 155 6.17 -6.03 -19.27
C SER A 155 6.45 -4.91 -20.26
N VAL A 156 6.37 -3.66 -19.81
CA VAL A 156 6.62 -2.48 -20.65
C VAL A 156 8.08 -2.43 -21.13
N SER A 157 9.05 -2.83 -20.30
CA SER A 157 10.46 -2.85 -20.69
C SER A 157 10.78 -3.85 -21.81
N LYS A 158 9.95 -4.89 -22.00
CA LYS A 158 10.11 -5.89 -23.08
C LYS A 158 9.69 -5.36 -24.46
N PHE A 159 8.84 -4.33 -24.53
CA PHE A 159 8.44 -3.76 -25.81
C PHE A 159 9.58 -2.92 -26.42
N LYS A 160 9.95 -3.22 -27.67
CA LYS A 160 11.05 -2.54 -28.40
C LYS A 160 11.04 -1.00 -28.31
N PRO A 161 9.88 -0.28 -28.48
CA PRO A 161 9.85 1.19 -28.41
C PRO A 161 10.14 1.75 -27.02
N PHE A 162 9.88 0.97 -25.95
CA PHE A 162 10.04 1.41 -24.55
C PHE A 162 11.35 0.92 -23.90
N LYS A 163 12.18 0.14 -24.62
CA LYS A 163 13.46 -0.38 -24.14
C LYS A 163 14.59 0.67 -24.09
N LYS A 164 14.27 1.96 -24.15
CA LYS A 164 15.26 3.04 -24.12
C LYS A 164 15.51 3.49 -22.69
N PRO A 165 16.74 3.39 -22.14
CA PRO A 165 17.06 3.81 -20.75
C PRO A 165 16.70 5.28 -20.45
N TRP A 166 16.76 6.14 -21.44
CA TRP A 166 16.38 7.55 -21.33
C TRP A 166 14.93 7.78 -20.88
N LEU A 167 13.99 6.94 -21.28
CA LEU A 167 12.58 7.01 -20.85
C LEU A 167 12.38 6.73 -19.35
N TYR A 168 13.36 6.10 -18.73
CA TYR A 168 13.36 5.74 -17.31
C TYR A 168 14.29 6.63 -16.48
N GLY A 169 14.89 7.67 -17.09
CA GLY A 169 15.78 8.62 -16.40
C GLY A 169 17.25 8.22 -16.38
N GLY A 170 17.67 7.28 -17.24
CA GLY A 170 19.07 7.01 -17.54
C GLY A 170 19.70 8.18 -18.33
N ALA A 171 21.03 8.33 -18.28
CA ALA A 171 21.75 9.26 -19.14
C ALA A 171 21.53 8.93 -20.63
N LYS A 172 21.56 9.98 -21.48
CA LYS A 172 21.52 9.84 -22.94
C LYS A 172 22.72 9.08 -23.45
#